data_a562cc7c3d615ff95444c7ab0755957b
#
_entry.id   a562cc7c3d615ff95444c7ab0755957b
#
_cell.length_a   1.000
_cell.length_b   1.000
_cell.length_c   1.000
_cell.angle_alpha   90.00
_cell.angle_beta   90.00
_cell.angle_gamma   90.00
#
_symmetry.space_group_name_H-M   'P 1'
#
loop_
_entity.id
_entity.type
_entity.pdbx_description
1 polymer ?
#
loop_
_entity_poly.entity_id
_entity_poly.type
_entity_poly.pdbx_seq_one_letter_code
_entity_poly.pdbx_strand_id
1 'polypeptide(L)'
;MKRRRALALCLGCLCMVFLWPVREARGESLSTGARGAALIEASSGRILYESHGNDPLPMASTTKIMTALIALERGDLQELIPVPREAEGTEGSSMYLTAGERLSLEDLLYGLMLTSGNDAAVAIALYFGGSLEGFAALMNDKARELGCADTHFVTPHGLHDPEHYTTALDLCRIARAAMETEVFAKIVSTQYHKTSTGSRVRTLKNKNKTLWSFEGGCGIKTGFTKKAGRCLVFAARRAGMLLIGTVLNCPDMWQDAFSMLRYGFDTYALEPMVDASRPLCQVEVTGSDKKALPAVVKTGILYPIRKDGSDRTRLARSLPTRLAAPIEAGQRIGQLTLYVNDVPVLTREILAAQSAAPPDFLWYFKKMAASFF
;
A
#
# COMPACT_ATOMS: atom_id res chain seq x y z
N MET A 1 7.79 87.02 6.31
CA MET A 1 6.60 86.20 6.61
C MET A 1 6.37 85.16 5.48
N LYS A 2 7.19 84.16 5.29
CA LYS A 2 7.00 83.05 4.37
C LYS A 2 7.87 81.89 4.78
N ARG A 3 7.57 81.16 5.85
CA ARG A 3 8.20 79.86 6.24
C ARG A 3 7.45 79.18 7.38
N ARG A 4 6.16 78.94 7.25
CA ARG A 4 5.43 78.12 8.23
C ARG A 4 4.16 77.42 7.61
N ARG A 5 4.24 76.91 6.37
CA ARG A 5 3.16 76.12 5.81
C ARG A 5 3.65 74.88 5.00
N ALA A 6 4.71 74.24 5.45
CA ALA A 6 5.26 73.04 4.77
C ALA A 6 5.55 71.88 5.72
N LEU A 7 4.83 71.70 6.83
CA LEU A 7 5.07 70.64 7.78
C LEU A 7 3.79 69.94 8.29
N ALA A 8 2.72 69.96 7.52
CA ALA A 8 1.44 69.35 7.92
C ALA A 8 0.85 68.38 6.89
N LEU A 9 1.67 67.92 5.91
CA LEU A 9 1.17 66.97 4.85
C LEU A 9 1.92 65.64 4.79
N CYS A 10 2.75 65.27 5.77
CA CYS A 10 3.52 64.04 5.77
C CYS A 10 3.17 63.07 6.92
N LEU A 11 2.02 63.20 7.59
CA LEU A 11 1.65 62.27 8.68
C LEU A 11 0.31 61.56 8.45
N GLY A 12 -0.18 61.50 7.22
CA GLY A 12 -1.42 60.86 6.86
C GLY A 12 -1.36 59.58 6.04
N CYS A 13 -0.15 59.02 5.82
CA CYS A 13 0.05 57.81 4.98
C CYS A 13 0.70 56.65 5.75
N LEU A 14 0.19 56.32 6.92
CA LEU A 14 0.64 55.11 7.59
C LEU A 14 -0.55 54.47 8.28
N CYS A 15 -0.81 53.20 7.96
CA CYS A 15 -1.84 52.30 8.50
C CYS A 15 -3.14 52.15 7.70
N MET A 16 -3.05 51.90 6.38
CA MET A 16 -3.99 50.96 5.77
C MET A 16 -3.34 49.57 5.77
N VAL A 17 -3.34 48.92 6.93
CA VAL A 17 -3.18 47.46 7.01
C VAL A 17 -4.44 46.92 6.33
N PHE A 18 -4.28 46.46 5.09
CA PHE A 18 -5.26 45.60 4.45
C PHE A 18 -5.41 44.36 5.29
N LEU A 19 -6.38 44.33 6.20
CA LEU A 19 -6.93 43.09 6.74
C LEU A 19 -7.62 42.38 5.56
N TRP A 20 -6.81 41.71 4.74
CA TRP A 20 -7.36 40.66 3.92
C TRP A 20 -7.93 39.61 4.89
N PRO A 21 -9.21 39.30 4.83
CA PRO A 21 -9.72 38.18 5.59
C PRO A 21 -8.92 36.97 5.12
N VAL A 22 -8.15 36.40 6.06
CA VAL A 22 -7.62 35.04 5.89
C VAL A 22 -8.88 34.20 5.73
N ARG A 23 -9.22 33.91 4.49
CA ARG A 23 -10.27 32.98 4.15
C ARG A 23 -9.75 31.66 4.67
N GLU A 24 -10.21 31.28 5.86
CA GLU A 24 -10.06 29.89 6.30
C GLU A 24 -10.53 29.05 5.14
N ALA A 25 -9.62 28.39 4.47
CA ALA A 25 -9.93 27.38 3.50
C ALA A 25 -10.63 26.26 4.30
N ARG A 26 -11.97 26.39 4.45
CA ARG A 26 -12.81 25.23 4.77
C ARG A 26 -12.47 24.23 3.70
N GLY A 27 -11.68 23.21 4.08
CA GLY A 27 -11.36 22.14 3.18
C GLY A 27 -12.67 21.63 2.61
N GLU A 28 -12.86 21.80 1.29
CA GLU A 28 -13.99 21.18 0.60
C GLU A 28 -13.93 19.70 0.97
N SER A 29 -15.02 19.19 1.54
CA SER A 29 -15.12 17.78 1.85
C SER A 29 -14.95 17.01 0.54
N LEU A 30 -13.91 16.17 0.46
CA LEU A 30 -13.68 15.35 -0.73
C LEU A 30 -14.96 14.56 -1.04
N SER A 31 -15.48 14.72 -2.24
CA SER A 31 -16.57 13.91 -2.78
C SER A 31 -16.16 13.33 -4.12
N THR A 32 -16.70 12.17 -4.47
CA THR A 32 -16.45 11.49 -5.74
C THR A 32 -17.75 11.12 -6.39
N GLY A 33 -17.77 11.06 -7.74
CA GLY A 33 -18.88 10.51 -8.51
C GLY A 33 -18.86 8.99 -8.59
N ALA A 34 -17.94 8.32 -7.90
CA ALA A 34 -17.85 6.86 -7.85
C ALA A 34 -18.99 6.27 -7.01
N ARG A 35 -19.49 5.11 -7.44
CA ARG A 35 -20.42 4.31 -6.63
C ARG A 35 -19.75 3.68 -5.41
N GLY A 36 -18.44 3.36 -5.51
CA GLY A 36 -17.61 2.94 -4.40
C GLY A 36 -16.21 3.52 -4.56
N ALA A 37 -15.68 4.14 -3.50
CA ALA A 37 -14.34 4.74 -3.50
C ALA A 37 -13.61 4.49 -2.19
N ALA A 38 -12.30 4.27 -2.27
CA ALA A 38 -11.42 4.17 -1.11
C ALA A 38 -10.02 4.69 -1.43
N LEU A 39 -9.34 5.28 -0.44
CA LEU A 39 -7.95 5.68 -0.48
C LEU A 39 -7.25 5.22 0.79
N ILE A 40 -6.15 4.52 0.66
CA ILE A 40 -5.33 4.05 1.79
C ILE A 40 -3.89 4.55 1.67
N GLU A 41 -3.20 4.63 2.80
CA GLU A 41 -1.74 4.70 2.82
C GLU A 41 -1.17 3.27 2.89
N ALA A 42 -0.23 2.95 1.98
CA ALA A 42 0.17 1.57 1.72
C ALA A 42 0.93 0.91 2.88
N SER A 43 1.82 1.62 3.58
CA SER A 43 2.66 1.00 4.61
C SER A 43 1.87 0.62 5.87
N SER A 44 0.92 1.45 6.26
CA SER A 44 0.09 1.27 7.46
C SER A 44 -1.25 0.58 7.17
N GLY A 45 -1.76 0.70 5.95
CA GLY A 45 -3.13 0.33 5.60
C GLY A 45 -4.18 1.32 6.12
N ARG A 46 -3.77 2.50 6.66
CA ARG A 46 -4.72 3.51 7.12
C ARG A 46 -5.64 3.94 6.01
N ILE A 47 -6.95 3.87 6.25
CA ILE A 47 -7.96 4.43 5.36
C ILE A 47 -7.94 5.95 5.54
N LEU A 48 -7.67 6.68 4.45
CA LEU A 48 -7.61 8.14 4.42
C LEU A 48 -8.92 8.75 3.91
N TYR A 49 -9.61 8.03 3.03
CA TYR A 49 -10.92 8.39 2.50
C TYR A 49 -11.71 7.14 2.13
N GLU A 50 -13.00 7.20 2.37
CA GLU A 50 -13.95 6.14 2.00
C GLU A 50 -15.31 6.76 1.66
N SER A 51 -15.94 6.23 0.62
CA SER A 51 -17.33 6.50 0.27
C SER A 51 -17.91 5.22 -0.33
N HIS A 52 -18.88 4.59 0.35
CA HIS A 52 -19.44 3.28 -0.05
C HIS A 52 -18.34 2.24 -0.35
N GLY A 53 -17.24 2.28 0.43
CA GLY A 53 -16.04 1.51 0.20
C GLY A 53 -16.18 0.02 0.43
N ASN A 54 -17.23 -0.40 1.15
CA ASN A 54 -17.56 -1.81 1.43
C ASN A 54 -18.73 -2.34 0.59
N ASP A 55 -19.30 -1.55 -0.34
CA ASP A 55 -20.36 -2.04 -1.22
C ASP A 55 -19.80 -3.01 -2.27
N PRO A 56 -20.34 -4.24 -2.41
CA PRO A 56 -19.93 -5.17 -3.46
C PRO A 56 -20.33 -4.64 -4.83
N LEU A 57 -19.36 -4.51 -5.73
CA LEU A 57 -19.53 -3.95 -7.07
C LEU A 57 -18.73 -4.76 -8.10
N PRO A 58 -19.21 -4.82 -9.36
CA PRO A 58 -18.43 -5.37 -10.45
C PRO A 58 -17.17 -4.55 -10.68
N MET A 59 -16.03 -5.22 -10.87
CA MET A 59 -14.71 -4.57 -10.88
C MET A 59 -14.05 -4.50 -12.26
N ALA A 60 -14.62 -5.16 -13.28
CA ALA A 60 -14.04 -5.26 -14.62
C ALA A 60 -12.55 -5.71 -14.58
N SER A 61 -11.73 -5.23 -15.49
CA SER A 61 -10.30 -5.62 -15.61
C SER A 61 -9.40 -5.21 -14.43
N THR A 62 -9.90 -4.56 -13.38
CA THR A 62 -9.10 -4.39 -12.15
C THR A 62 -8.86 -5.75 -11.44
N THR A 63 -9.67 -6.77 -11.75
CA THR A 63 -9.45 -8.20 -11.43
C THR A 63 -8.02 -8.67 -11.71
N LYS A 64 -7.39 -8.16 -12.78
CA LYS A 64 -6.06 -8.59 -13.23
C LYS A 64 -4.93 -8.28 -12.24
N ILE A 65 -5.19 -7.43 -11.25
CA ILE A 65 -4.26 -7.21 -10.12
C ILE A 65 -4.08 -8.52 -9.34
N MET A 66 -5.19 -9.20 -9.02
CA MET A 66 -5.16 -10.49 -8.34
C MET A 66 -4.52 -11.58 -9.23
N THR A 67 -4.85 -11.59 -10.53
CA THR A 67 -4.24 -12.52 -11.48
C THR A 67 -2.72 -12.36 -11.54
N ALA A 68 -2.23 -11.11 -11.59
CA ALA A 68 -0.79 -10.83 -11.58
C ALA A 68 -0.13 -11.20 -10.24
N LEU A 69 -0.78 -10.92 -9.12
CA LEU A 69 -0.28 -11.27 -7.79
C LEU A 69 -0.05 -12.78 -7.65
N ILE A 70 -1.03 -13.60 -8.00
CA ILE A 70 -0.92 -15.06 -7.94
C ILE A 70 0.18 -15.57 -8.88
N ALA A 71 0.25 -15.03 -10.10
CA ALA A 71 1.26 -15.43 -11.07
C ALA A 71 2.69 -15.12 -10.58
N LEU A 72 2.89 -13.98 -9.93
CA LEU A 72 4.17 -13.58 -9.32
C LEU A 72 4.56 -14.42 -8.11
N GLU A 73 3.59 -14.91 -7.35
CA GLU A 73 3.84 -15.79 -6.20
C GLU A 73 4.19 -17.23 -6.59
N ARG A 74 3.82 -17.66 -7.82
CA ARG A 74 3.90 -19.05 -8.24
C ARG A 74 4.90 -19.34 -9.33
N GLY A 75 5.25 -18.34 -10.16
CA GLY A 75 6.06 -18.52 -11.36
C GLY A 75 7.38 -17.78 -11.34
N ASP A 76 8.32 -18.26 -12.14
CA ASP A 76 9.54 -17.54 -12.49
C ASP A 76 9.26 -16.61 -13.68
N LEU A 77 9.78 -15.37 -13.62
CA LEU A 77 9.58 -14.38 -14.68
C LEU A 77 10.07 -14.82 -16.06
N GLN A 78 11.12 -15.64 -16.10
CA GLN A 78 11.71 -16.14 -17.35
C GLN A 78 11.07 -17.44 -17.83
N GLU A 79 10.16 -18.00 -17.06
CA GLU A 79 9.45 -19.22 -17.42
C GLU A 79 8.62 -19.01 -18.69
N LEU A 80 8.81 -19.87 -19.69
CA LEU A 80 8.11 -19.79 -20.97
C LEU A 80 6.77 -20.51 -20.87
N ILE A 81 5.69 -19.74 -20.85
CA ILE A 81 4.32 -20.23 -20.75
C ILE A 81 3.76 -20.45 -22.15
N PRO A 82 3.29 -21.68 -22.47
CA PRO A 82 2.63 -21.93 -23.74
C PRO A 82 1.24 -21.26 -23.76
N VAL A 83 0.90 -20.62 -24.86
CA VAL A 83 -0.41 -20.02 -25.08
C VAL A 83 -1.40 -21.12 -25.49
N PRO A 84 -2.38 -21.45 -24.63
CA PRO A 84 -3.39 -22.43 -24.97
C PRO A 84 -4.39 -21.90 -26.02
N ARG A 85 -5.09 -22.78 -26.69
CA ARG A 85 -6.07 -22.40 -27.73
C ARG A 85 -7.21 -21.53 -27.19
N GLU A 86 -7.57 -21.76 -25.95
CA GLU A 86 -8.63 -21.04 -25.24
C GLU A 86 -8.27 -19.56 -24.95
N ALA A 87 -6.99 -19.25 -24.95
CA ALA A 87 -6.52 -17.86 -24.77
C ALA A 87 -6.64 -17.04 -26.06
N GLU A 88 -6.46 -17.69 -27.23
CA GLU A 88 -6.55 -17.01 -28.52
C GLU A 88 -7.97 -16.53 -28.79
N GLY A 89 -8.12 -15.25 -29.16
CA GLY A 89 -9.43 -14.67 -29.47
C GLY A 89 -10.32 -14.40 -28.27
N THR A 90 -9.82 -14.48 -27.03
CA THR A 90 -10.57 -14.09 -25.84
C THR A 90 -11.16 -12.69 -26.00
N GLU A 91 -12.46 -12.54 -25.72
CA GLU A 91 -13.21 -11.29 -25.88
C GLU A 91 -12.57 -10.11 -25.13
N GLY A 92 -12.63 -8.93 -25.72
CA GLY A 92 -12.25 -7.66 -25.10
C GLY A 92 -10.82 -7.22 -25.40
N SER A 93 -10.12 -6.65 -24.40
CA SER A 93 -8.73 -6.19 -24.58
C SER A 93 -7.80 -7.37 -24.75
N SER A 94 -6.88 -7.29 -25.73
CA SER A 94 -5.96 -8.37 -26.08
C SER A 94 -4.56 -7.85 -26.31
N MET A 95 -3.54 -8.66 -26.07
CA MET A 95 -2.20 -8.49 -26.61
C MET A 95 -1.99 -9.29 -27.89
N TYR A 96 -3.05 -9.92 -28.41
CA TYR A 96 -3.11 -10.71 -29.62
C TYR A 96 -2.19 -11.92 -29.59
N LEU A 97 -2.33 -12.75 -28.60
CA LEU A 97 -1.66 -14.03 -28.49
C LEU A 97 -2.18 -15.02 -29.53
N THR A 98 -1.29 -15.90 -29.99
CA THR A 98 -1.63 -16.99 -30.94
C THR A 98 -1.41 -18.33 -30.25
N ALA A 99 -2.32 -19.28 -30.42
CA ALA A 99 -2.23 -20.63 -29.86
C ALA A 99 -0.90 -21.32 -30.25
N GLY A 100 -0.26 -21.97 -29.29
CA GLY A 100 1.04 -22.62 -29.44
C GLY A 100 2.24 -21.67 -29.31
N GLU A 101 2.06 -20.36 -29.30
CA GLU A 101 3.10 -19.38 -29.00
C GLU A 101 3.60 -19.57 -27.56
N ARG A 102 4.87 -19.25 -27.29
CA ARG A 102 5.43 -19.30 -25.91
C ARG A 102 5.98 -17.95 -25.54
N LEU A 103 5.50 -17.39 -24.43
CA LEU A 103 5.98 -16.11 -23.90
C LEU A 103 6.49 -16.32 -22.48
N SER A 104 7.47 -15.49 -22.08
CA SER A 104 7.89 -15.43 -20.70
C SER A 104 6.74 -14.92 -19.81
N LEU A 105 6.70 -15.37 -18.57
CA LEU A 105 5.73 -14.84 -17.59
C LEU A 105 5.86 -13.31 -17.48
N GLU A 106 7.07 -12.77 -17.56
CA GLU A 106 7.29 -11.32 -17.56
C GLU A 106 6.54 -10.62 -18.70
N ASP A 107 6.69 -11.08 -19.94
CA ASP A 107 6.00 -10.49 -21.10
C ASP A 107 4.48 -10.64 -21.01
N LEU A 108 3.99 -11.77 -20.49
CA LEU A 108 2.56 -11.98 -20.24
C LEU A 108 2.03 -11.01 -19.18
N LEU A 109 2.77 -10.78 -18.08
CA LEU A 109 2.40 -9.83 -17.03
C LEU A 109 2.39 -8.38 -17.53
N TYR A 110 3.34 -7.99 -18.37
CA TYR A 110 3.30 -6.69 -19.06
C TYR A 110 2.06 -6.57 -19.95
N GLY A 111 1.75 -7.60 -20.75
CA GLY A 111 0.53 -7.63 -21.55
C GLY A 111 -0.75 -7.54 -20.73
N LEU A 112 -0.81 -8.30 -19.64
CA LEU A 112 -1.90 -8.31 -18.68
C LEU A 112 -2.17 -6.92 -18.07
N MET A 113 -1.12 -6.25 -17.61
CA MET A 113 -1.27 -5.01 -16.85
C MET A 113 -1.34 -3.76 -17.75
N LEU A 114 -0.48 -3.62 -18.75
CA LEU A 114 -0.38 -2.41 -19.58
C LEU A 114 -1.52 -2.31 -20.58
N THR A 115 -1.75 -3.38 -21.37
CA THR A 115 -2.78 -3.40 -22.41
C THR A 115 -4.10 -4.01 -21.96
N SER A 116 -4.10 -4.60 -20.74
CA SER A 116 -5.26 -5.29 -20.19
C SER A 116 -5.63 -6.57 -20.94
N GLY A 117 -4.64 -7.33 -21.46
CA GLY A 117 -4.87 -8.54 -22.25
C GLY A 117 -5.69 -9.59 -21.51
N ASN A 118 -6.88 -9.92 -22.06
CA ASN A 118 -7.71 -11.00 -21.53
C ASN A 118 -7.13 -12.36 -21.93
N ASP A 119 -6.53 -12.43 -23.11
CA ASP A 119 -5.76 -13.56 -23.61
C ASP A 119 -4.58 -13.91 -22.69
N ALA A 120 -3.83 -12.90 -22.24
CA ALA A 120 -2.78 -13.11 -21.24
C ALA A 120 -3.31 -13.61 -19.89
N ALA A 121 -4.48 -13.09 -19.46
CA ALA A 121 -5.12 -13.55 -18.22
C ALA A 121 -5.53 -15.02 -18.32
N VAL A 122 -6.11 -15.46 -19.45
CA VAL A 122 -6.50 -16.85 -19.68
C VAL A 122 -5.27 -17.77 -19.75
N ALA A 123 -4.21 -17.35 -20.48
CA ALA A 123 -2.98 -18.14 -20.56
C ALA A 123 -2.34 -18.36 -19.17
N ILE A 124 -2.23 -17.30 -18.36
CA ILE A 124 -1.73 -17.37 -16.99
C ILE A 124 -2.63 -18.28 -16.13
N ALA A 125 -3.93 -18.10 -16.22
CA ALA A 125 -4.88 -18.85 -15.39
C ALA A 125 -4.85 -20.35 -15.69
N LEU A 126 -4.85 -20.74 -16.95
CA LEU A 126 -4.79 -22.15 -17.33
C LEU A 126 -3.46 -22.80 -16.96
N TYR A 127 -2.35 -22.03 -17.05
CA TYR A 127 -1.03 -22.51 -16.69
C TYR A 127 -0.90 -22.80 -15.17
N PHE A 128 -1.30 -21.86 -14.32
CA PHE A 128 -1.13 -21.99 -12.86
C PHE A 128 -2.31 -22.67 -12.16
N GLY A 129 -3.50 -22.62 -12.73
CA GLY A 129 -4.73 -23.17 -12.14
C GLY A 129 -5.16 -24.52 -12.74
N GLY A 130 -4.57 -24.93 -13.87
CA GLY A 130 -5.00 -26.12 -14.61
C GLY A 130 -6.37 -25.97 -15.32
N SER A 131 -7.23 -25.09 -14.80
CA SER A 131 -8.51 -24.67 -15.42
C SER A 131 -8.83 -23.24 -14.97
N LEU A 132 -9.84 -22.60 -15.60
CA LEU A 132 -10.29 -21.26 -15.18
C LEU A 132 -10.92 -21.30 -13.78
N GLU A 133 -11.67 -22.34 -13.47
CA GLU A 133 -12.28 -22.58 -12.15
C GLU A 133 -11.21 -22.84 -11.09
N GLY A 134 -10.17 -23.65 -11.42
CA GLY A 134 -9.05 -23.90 -10.53
C GLY A 134 -8.29 -22.61 -10.21
N PHE A 135 -8.10 -21.74 -11.21
CA PHE A 135 -7.46 -20.44 -10.97
C PHE A 135 -8.36 -19.48 -10.17
N ALA A 136 -9.68 -19.47 -10.43
CA ALA A 136 -10.63 -18.70 -9.64
C ALA A 136 -10.62 -19.13 -8.16
N ALA A 137 -10.47 -20.43 -7.88
CA ALA A 137 -10.30 -20.93 -6.51
C ALA A 137 -9.05 -20.34 -5.85
N LEU A 138 -7.90 -20.31 -6.57
CA LEU A 138 -6.66 -19.67 -6.07
C LEU A 138 -6.86 -18.17 -5.79
N MET A 139 -7.61 -17.46 -6.65
CA MET A 139 -7.92 -16.04 -6.45
C MET A 139 -8.75 -15.81 -5.19
N ASN A 140 -9.75 -16.66 -4.96
CA ASN A 140 -10.63 -16.59 -3.79
C ASN A 140 -9.89 -16.98 -2.49
N ASP A 141 -8.98 -17.96 -2.55
CA ASP A 141 -8.12 -18.31 -1.42
C ASP A 141 -7.22 -17.13 -1.03
N LYS A 142 -6.59 -16.48 -2.01
CA LYS A 142 -5.76 -15.30 -1.78
C LYS A 142 -6.58 -14.12 -1.25
N ALA A 143 -7.80 -13.90 -1.75
CA ALA A 143 -8.69 -12.86 -1.23
C ALA A 143 -8.99 -13.07 0.26
N ARG A 144 -9.27 -14.30 0.68
CA ARG A 144 -9.48 -14.65 2.11
C ARG A 144 -8.22 -14.42 2.94
N GLU A 145 -7.04 -14.82 2.43
CA GLU A 145 -5.75 -14.59 3.08
C GLU A 145 -5.50 -13.10 3.33
N LEU A 146 -5.87 -12.25 2.37
CA LEU A 146 -5.72 -10.79 2.47
C LEU A 146 -6.84 -10.11 3.30
N GLY A 147 -7.79 -10.88 3.85
CA GLY A 147 -8.91 -10.35 4.61
C GLY A 147 -9.96 -9.61 3.77
N CYS A 148 -10.08 -9.97 2.48
CA CYS A 148 -11.07 -9.42 1.55
C CYS A 148 -12.37 -10.23 1.64
N ALA A 149 -13.21 -9.92 2.63
CA ALA A 149 -14.40 -10.70 2.96
C ALA A 149 -15.53 -10.54 1.94
N ASP A 150 -15.61 -9.39 1.28
CA ASP A 150 -16.68 -9.04 0.34
C ASP A 150 -16.18 -9.04 -1.11
N THR A 151 -15.30 -10.01 -1.41
CA THR A 151 -14.71 -10.20 -2.74
C THR A 151 -14.87 -11.64 -3.21
N HIS A 152 -15.37 -11.82 -4.44
CA HIS A 152 -15.47 -13.12 -5.08
C HIS A 152 -15.03 -13.05 -6.54
N PHE A 153 -14.14 -13.96 -6.94
CA PHE A 153 -13.61 -14.09 -8.28
C PHE A 153 -14.18 -15.30 -9.00
N VAL A 154 -14.62 -15.10 -10.23
CA VAL A 154 -15.08 -16.16 -11.13
C VAL A 154 -14.18 -16.25 -12.37
N THR A 155 -13.65 -15.10 -12.82
CA THR A 155 -12.83 -15.03 -14.04
C THR A 155 -11.46 -14.37 -13.76
N PRO A 156 -10.38 -14.75 -14.49
CA PRO A 156 -9.06 -14.13 -14.29
C PRO A 156 -8.94 -12.75 -14.95
N HIS A 157 -9.89 -12.34 -15.78
CA HIS A 157 -9.81 -11.12 -16.58
C HIS A 157 -10.82 -10.04 -16.21
N GLY A 158 -11.92 -10.39 -15.50
CA GLY A 158 -12.95 -9.46 -15.06
C GLY A 158 -14.05 -9.19 -16.09
N LEU A 159 -14.28 -10.07 -17.07
CA LEU A 159 -15.52 -10.10 -17.82
C LEU A 159 -16.67 -10.41 -16.85
N HIS A 160 -17.83 -9.84 -17.15
CA HIS A 160 -18.95 -9.84 -16.22
C HIS A 160 -19.51 -11.24 -15.94
N ASP A 161 -19.62 -11.53 -14.67
CA ASP A 161 -20.39 -12.61 -14.09
C ASP A 161 -21.12 -12.04 -12.86
N PRO A 162 -22.37 -12.42 -12.55
CA PRO A 162 -23.09 -11.91 -11.37
C PRO A 162 -22.36 -12.16 -10.04
N GLU A 163 -21.64 -13.28 -9.95
CA GLU A 163 -20.88 -13.67 -8.76
C GLU A 163 -19.45 -13.10 -8.76
N HIS A 164 -19.08 -12.25 -9.75
CA HIS A 164 -17.75 -11.66 -9.86
C HIS A 164 -17.77 -10.20 -9.35
N TYR A 165 -17.45 -10.00 -8.07
CA TYR A 165 -17.54 -8.72 -7.40
C TYR A 165 -16.39 -8.48 -6.40
N THR A 166 -16.22 -7.25 -6.00
CA THR A 166 -15.32 -6.80 -4.95
C THR A 166 -15.83 -5.50 -4.34
N THR A 167 -15.17 -5.03 -3.28
CA THR A 167 -15.38 -3.68 -2.73
C THR A 167 -14.19 -2.78 -3.05
N ALA A 168 -14.37 -1.45 -2.94
CA ALA A 168 -13.28 -0.51 -3.17
C ALA A 168 -12.16 -0.70 -2.13
N LEU A 169 -12.50 -1.00 -0.87
CA LEU A 169 -11.52 -1.27 0.18
C LEU A 169 -10.77 -2.59 -0.04
N ASP A 170 -11.47 -3.66 -0.41
CA ASP A 170 -10.82 -4.94 -0.67
C ASP A 170 -9.85 -4.85 -1.85
N LEU A 171 -10.27 -4.12 -2.90
CA LEU A 171 -9.39 -3.92 -4.05
C LEU A 171 -8.15 -3.06 -3.71
N CYS A 172 -8.27 -2.10 -2.77
CA CYS A 172 -7.11 -1.42 -2.20
C CYS A 172 -6.20 -2.38 -1.43
N ARG A 173 -6.74 -3.33 -0.65
CA ARG A 173 -5.95 -4.35 0.07
C ARG A 173 -5.21 -5.27 -0.89
N ILE A 174 -5.88 -5.76 -1.93
CA ILE A 174 -5.28 -6.58 -2.99
C ILE A 174 -4.17 -5.81 -3.71
N ALA A 175 -4.44 -4.56 -4.10
CA ALA A 175 -3.45 -3.71 -4.75
C ALA A 175 -2.25 -3.41 -3.84
N ARG A 176 -2.48 -3.21 -2.54
CA ARG A 176 -1.42 -3.03 -1.55
C ARG A 176 -0.51 -4.25 -1.51
N ALA A 177 -1.07 -5.46 -1.37
CA ALA A 177 -0.29 -6.70 -1.36
C ALA A 177 0.52 -6.87 -2.65
N ALA A 178 -0.07 -6.59 -3.81
CA ALA A 178 0.63 -6.66 -5.08
C ALA A 178 1.79 -5.65 -5.17
N MET A 179 1.59 -4.41 -4.69
CA MET A 179 2.59 -3.33 -4.70
C MET A 179 3.76 -3.56 -3.72
N GLU A 180 3.66 -4.50 -2.78
CA GLU A 180 4.78 -4.95 -1.93
C GLU A 180 5.83 -5.71 -2.77
N THR A 181 5.44 -6.28 -3.91
CA THR A 181 6.36 -6.94 -4.85
C THR A 181 7.00 -5.91 -5.77
N GLU A 182 8.33 -5.77 -5.71
CA GLU A 182 9.07 -4.81 -6.56
C GLU A 182 8.81 -5.02 -8.05
N VAL A 183 8.68 -6.28 -8.47
CA VAL A 183 8.38 -6.65 -9.87
C VAL A 183 7.02 -6.12 -10.28
N PHE A 184 5.99 -6.31 -9.47
CA PHE A 184 4.66 -5.77 -9.78
C PHE A 184 4.68 -4.25 -9.87
N ALA A 185 5.29 -3.59 -8.88
CA ALA A 185 5.42 -2.13 -8.86
C ALA A 185 6.15 -1.61 -10.12
N LYS A 186 7.22 -2.29 -10.57
CA LYS A 186 7.93 -2.00 -11.82
C LYS A 186 7.02 -2.14 -13.04
N ILE A 187 6.30 -3.27 -13.17
CA ILE A 187 5.40 -3.53 -14.30
C ILE A 187 4.34 -2.44 -14.42
N VAL A 188 3.60 -2.16 -13.33
CA VAL A 188 2.48 -1.22 -13.38
C VAL A 188 2.90 0.25 -13.53
N SER A 189 4.14 0.60 -13.17
CA SER A 189 4.71 1.93 -13.37
C SER A 189 5.38 2.11 -14.74
N THR A 190 5.53 1.04 -15.51
CA THR A 190 6.12 1.09 -16.85
C THR A 190 5.15 1.72 -17.85
N GLN A 191 5.60 2.71 -18.59
CA GLN A 191 4.81 3.41 -19.61
C GLN A 191 4.70 2.63 -20.92
N TYR A 192 5.82 2.08 -21.39
CA TYR A 192 5.91 1.25 -22.59
C TYR A 192 6.80 0.04 -22.33
N HIS A 193 6.40 -1.09 -22.87
CA HIS A 193 7.20 -2.32 -22.87
C HIS A 193 7.21 -2.95 -24.28
N LYS A 194 8.35 -3.50 -24.67
CA LYS A 194 8.47 -4.34 -25.87
C LYS A 194 8.71 -5.77 -25.43
N THR A 195 7.88 -6.69 -25.90
CA THR A 195 8.06 -8.11 -25.57
C THR A 195 9.38 -8.62 -26.16
N SER A 196 10.08 -9.44 -25.37
CA SER A 196 11.35 -10.07 -25.74
C SER A 196 11.16 -11.52 -26.21
N THR A 197 9.99 -12.09 -25.96
CA THR A 197 9.62 -13.49 -26.27
C THR A 197 8.35 -13.55 -27.12
N GLY A 198 8.00 -14.77 -27.57
CA GLY A 198 6.86 -14.97 -28.44
C GLY A 198 7.22 -14.99 -29.92
N SER A 199 6.23 -15.26 -30.78
CA SER A 199 6.39 -15.35 -32.24
C SER A 199 6.63 -13.99 -32.92
N ARG A 200 6.30 -12.90 -32.25
CA ARG A 200 6.45 -11.51 -32.73
C ARG A 200 6.68 -10.54 -31.59
N VAL A 201 7.42 -9.47 -31.88
CA VAL A 201 7.59 -8.35 -30.94
C VAL A 201 6.29 -7.54 -30.85
N ARG A 202 5.83 -7.28 -29.62
CA ARG A 202 4.68 -6.42 -29.32
C ARG A 202 5.13 -5.18 -28.56
N THR A 203 4.67 -4.01 -28.97
CA THR A 203 4.86 -2.77 -28.21
C THR A 203 3.60 -2.52 -27.39
N LEU A 204 3.73 -2.62 -26.08
CA LEU A 204 2.65 -2.49 -25.10
C LEU A 204 2.70 -1.08 -24.50
N LYS A 205 1.55 -0.37 -24.53
CA LYS A 205 1.42 0.96 -23.91
C LYS A 205 0.52 0.88 -22.69
N ASN A 206 0.96 1.42 -21.57
CA ASN A 206 0.15 1.49 -20.37
C ASN A 206 -1.03 2.47 -20.55
N LYS A 207 -2.24 2.00 -20.23
CA LYS A 207 -3.48 2.78 -20.35
C LYS A 207 -3.76 3.64 -19.11
N ASN A 208 -2.99 3.48 -18.03
CA ASN A 208 -3.21 4.21 -16.78
C ASN A 208 -2.66 5.63 -16.86
N LYS A 209 -3.57 6.63 -16.92
CA LYS A 209 -3.19 8.03 -17.05
C LYS A 209 -2.51 8.61 -15.80
N THR A 210 -2.56 7.94 -14.65
CA THR A 210 -1.84 8.39 -13.45
C THR A 210 -0.36 8.55 -13.73
N LEU A 211 0.22 7.65 -14.55
CA LEU A 211 1.62 7.68 -14.96
C LEU A 211 2.01 8.91 -15.81
N TRP A 212 1.02 9.55 -16.44
CA TRP A 212 1.24 10.60 -17.42
C TRP A 212 0.85 11.97 -16.89
N SER A 213 -0.13 12.00 -15.96
CA SER A 213 -0.84 13.23 -15.62
C SER A 213 -0.84 13.55 -14.13
N PHE A 214 -0.24 12.71 -13.28
CA PHE A 214 -0.13 12.96 -11.86
C PHE A 214 1.32 12.81 -11.39
N GLU A 215 1.86 13.85 -10.75
CA GLU A 215 3.23 13.82 -10.21
C GLU A 215 3.39 12.73 -9.15
N GLY A 216 4.38 11.85 -9.35
CA GLY A 216 4.58 10.68 -8.49
C GLY A 216 3.64 9.52 -8.79
N GLY A 217 2.83 9.61 -9.87
CA GLY A 217 1.94 8.53 -10.28
C GLY A 217 2.70 7.26 -10.65
N CYS A 218 2.27 6.10 -10.12
CA CYS A 218 2.93 4.82 -10.30
C CYS A 218 1.99 3.65 -10.67
N GLY A 219 0.85 3.96 -11.26
CA GLY A 219 -0.07 2.94 -11.79
C GLY A 219 -1.45 3.06 -11.18
N ILE A 220 -2.27 1.99 -11.15
CA ILE A 220 -2.03 0.55 -11.22
C ILE A 220 -2.81 -0.06 -12.42
N LYS A 221 -4.18 -0.03 -12.37
CA LYS A 221 -5.00 -0.75 -13.35
C LYS A 221 -6.32 -0.07 -13.65
N THR A 222 -6.67 0.03 -14.95
CA THR A 222 -7.98 0.47 -15.43
C THR A 222 -8.92 -0.73 -15.66
N GLY A 223 -10.22 -0.52 -15.52
CA GLY A 223 -11.25 -1.47 -15.85
C GLY A 223 -12.47 -0.81 -16.49
N PHE A 224 -13.11 -1.50 -17.42
CA PHE A 224 -14.39 -1.09 -17.98
C PHE A 224 -15.15 -2.31 -18.54
N THR A 225 -16.41 -2.44 -18.16
CA THR A 225 -17.43 -3.21 -18.85
C THR A 225 -18.74 -2.39 -18.83
N LYS A 226 -19.71 -2.72 -19.70
CA LYS A 226 -21.02 -2.03 -19.68
C LYS A 226 -21.70 -2.15 -18.30
N LYS A 227 -21.52 -3.26 -17.60
CA LYS A 227 -22.14 -3.53 -16.29
C LYS A 227 -21.39 -2.85 -15.14
N ALA A 228 -20.04 -2.90 -15.16
CA ALA A 228 -19.21 -2.33 -14.10
C ALA A 228 -19.08 -0.78 -14.20
N GLY A 229 -19.31 -0.22 -15.39
CA GLY A 229 -18.91 1.16 -15.62
C GLY A 229 -17.38 1.31 -15.66
N ARG A 230 -16.89 2.52 -15.47
CA ARG A 230 -15.45 2.79 -15.39
C ARG A 230 -14.92 2.50 -13.98
N CYS A 231 -13.87 1.69 -13.90
CA CYS A 231 -13.18 1.32 -12.66
C CYS A 231 -11.69 1.67 -12.78
N LEU A 232 -11.09 2.10 -11.69
CA LEU A 232 -9.68 2.45 -11.66
C LEU A 232 -9.09 2.12 -10.29
N VAL A 233 -7.97 1.41 -10.30
CA VAL A 233 -7.04 1.33 -9.17
C VAL A 233 -5.84 2.18 -9.53
N PHE A 234 -5.50 3.11 -8.67
CA PHE A 234 -4.46 4.11 -8.90
C PHE A 234 -3.52 4.21 -7.71
N ALA A 235 -2.30 4.63 -7.98
CA ALA A 235 -1.31 4.86 -6.93
C ALA A 235 -0.41 6.03 -7.29
N ALA A 236 0.09 6.71 -6.26
CA ALA A 236 1.14 7.71 -6.38
C ALA A 236 2.04 7.70 -5.13
N ARG A 237 3.31 8.07 -5.32
CA ARG A 237 4.30 8.17 -4.26
C ARG A 237 4.88 9.58 -4.17
N ARG A 238 4.86 10.19 -2.98
CA ARG A 238 5.52 11.47 -2.70
C ARG A 238 6.12 11.44 -1.30
N ALA A 239 7.31 11.99 -1.13
CA ALA A 239 8.00 12.06 0.17
C ALA A 239 7.98 10.75 0.98
N GLY A 240 8.19 9.62 0.31
CA GLY A 240 8.16 8.27 0.92
C GLY A 240 6.76 7.68 1.13
N MET A 241 5.71 8.49 1.16
CA MET A 241 4.32 8.03 1.32
C MET A 241 3.77 7.48 0.01
N LEU A 242 3.30 6.23 0.01
CA LEU A 242 2.61 5.60 -1.11
C LEU A 242 1.11 5.58 -0.82
N LEU A 243 0.34 6.25 -1.65
CA LEU A 243 -1.12 6.21 -1.64
C LEU A 243 -1.63 5.24 -2.70
N ILE A 244 -2.60 4.42 -2.32
CA ILE A 244 -3.32 3.52 -3.22
C ILE A 244 -4.80 3.81 -3.09
N GLY A 245 -5.47 4.03 -4.22
CA GLY A 245 -6.89 4.28 -4.23
C GLY A 245 -7.63 3.46 -5.29
N THR A 246 -8.91 3.30 -5.04
CA THR A 246 -9.85 2.59 -5.92
C THR A 246 -11.10 3.43 -6.12
N VAL A 247 -11.56 3.53 -7.35
CA VAL A 247 -12.91 4.00 -7.69
C VAL A 247 -13.60 2.95 -8.56
N LEU A 248 -14.83 2.59 -8.20
CA LEU A 248 -15.67 1.63 -8.90
C LEU A 248 -16.93 2.33 -9.43
N ASN A 249 -17.29 2.04 -10.67
CA ASN A 249 -18.41 2.67 -11.39
C ASN A 249 -18.36 4.21 -11.27
N CYS A 250 -17.28 4.80 -11.76
CA CYS A 250 -16.98 6.23 -11.65
C CYS A 250 -16.90 6.88 -13.05
N PRO A 251 -17.88 7.70 -13.46
CA PRO A 251 -17.87 8.35 -14.77
C PRO A 251 -16.59 9.18 -15.02
N ASP A 252 -16.17 9.95 -14.02
CA ASP A 252 -15.00 10.84 -14.08
C ASP A 252 -13.80 10.29 -13.31
N MET A 253 -13.52 8.98 -13.47
CA MET A 253 -12.54 8.22 -12.69
C MET A 253 -11.15 8.88 -12.58
N TRP A 254 -10.72 9.66 -13.58
CA TRP A 254 -9.40 10.32 -13.56
C TRP A 254 -9.41 11.56 -12.67
N GLN A 255 -10.45 12.37 -12.78
CA GLN A 255 -10.59 13.58 -11.96
C GLN A 255 -10.73 13.20 -10.49
N ASP A 256 -11.58 12.22 -10.19
CA ASP A 256 -11.80 11.73 -8.82
C ASP A 256 -10.52 11.11 -8.25
N ALA A 257 -9.82 10.25 -9.00
CA ALA A 257 -8.56 9.68 -8.58
C ALA A 257 -7.51 10.75 -8.25
N PHE A 258 -7.38 11.78 -9.10
CA PHE A 258 -6.42 12.87 -8.86
C PHE A 258 -6.83 13.74 -7.67
N SER A 259 -8.13 13.98 -7.47
CA SER A 259 -8.64 14.70 -6.29
C SER A 259 -8.40 13.91 -5.00
N MET A 260 -8.62 12.58 -5.02
CA MET A 260 -8.33 11.70 -3.88
C MET A 260 -6.83 11.68 -3.55
N LEU A 261 -5.94 11.60 -4.55
CA LEU A 261 -4.49 11.63 -4.33
C LEU A 261 -4.05 12.99 -3.75
N ARG A 262 -4.53 14.10 -4.32
CA ARG A 262 -4.26 15.45 -3.76
C ARG A 262 -4.73 15.54 -2.32
N TYR A 263 -5.98 15.16 -2.04
CA TYR A 263 -6.51 15.15 -0.68
C TYR A 263 -5.60 14.35 0.27
N GLY A 264 -5.18 13.15 -0.11
CA GLY A 264 -4.31 12.32 0.73
C GLY A 264 -2.96 12.99 1.02
N PHE A 265 -2.28 13.51 -0.02
CA PHE A 265 -0.98 14.19 0.16
C PHE A 265 -1.09 15.55 0.84
N ASP A 266 -2.17 16.29 0.64
CA ASP A 266 -2.35 17.62 1.24
C ASP A 266 -2.77 17.52 2.71
N THR A 267 -3.58 16.51 3.05
CA THR A 267 -4.14 16.32 4.40
C THR A 267 -3.21 15.56 5.35
N TYR A 268 -2.44 14.59 4.83
CA TYR A 268 -1.63 13.69 5.67
C TYR A 268 -0.14 13.82 5.39
N ALA A 269 0.66 13.58 6.43
CA ALA A 269 2.11 13.39 6.34
C ALA A 269 2.50 12.05 6.98
N LEU A 270 3.53 11.41 6.43
CA LEU A 270 4.09 10.18 7.00
C LEU A 270 5.07 10.55 8.12
N GLU A 271 4.68 10.31 9.37
CA GLU A 271 5.45 10.70 10.55
C GLU A 271 6.15 9.51 11.20
N PRO A 272 7.41 9.69 11.67
CA PRO A 272 8.14 8.65 12.40
C PRO A 272 7.62 8.54 13.84
N MET A 273 6.81 7.52 14.13
CA MET A 273 6.29 7.24 15.45
C MET A 273 7.30 6.52 16.34
N VAL A 274 8.13 5.65 15.75
CA VAL A 274 9.15 4.87 16.45
C VAL A 274 10.37 4.69 15.57
N ASP A 275 11.53 5.02 16.13
CA ASP A 275 12.84 4.79 15.51
C ASP A 275 13.41 3.44 15.98
N ALA A 276 13.56 2.47 15.06
CA ALA A 276 14.11 1.16 15.37
C ALA A 276 15.64 1.19 15.64
N SER A 277 16.33 2.27 15.30
CA SER A 277 17.78 2.40 15.56
C SER A 277 18.11 2.60 17.05
N ARG A 278 17.11 2.89 17.88
CA ARG A 278 17.26 3.18 19.30
C ARG A 278 16.44 2.21 20.16
N PRO A 279 16.99 1.79 21.32
CA PRO A 279 16.20 1.03 22.28
C PRO A 279 15.00 1.83 22.79
N LEU A 280 13.87 1.13 22.95
CA LEU A 280 12.66 1.73 23.54
C LEU A 280 12.81 2.01 25.04
N CYS A 281 13.48 1.11 25.74
CA CYS A 281 13.78 1.21 27.18
C CYS A 281 14.77 0.12 27.59
N GLN A 282 15.20 0.16 28.86
CA GLN A 282 15.89 -0.94 29.52
C GLN A 282 14.88 -1.74 30.34
N VAL A 283 15.02 -3.08 30.36
CA VAL A 283 14.19 -3.99 31.17
C VAL A 283 15.12 -4.73 32.14
N GLU A 284 14.76 -4.71 33.42
CA GLU A 284 15.54 -5.42 34.47
C GLU A 284 15.60 -6.93 34.20
N VAL A 285 16.75 -7.52 34.49
CA VAL A 285 16.97 -8.98 34.38
C VAL A 285 17.37 -9.55 35.73
N THR A 286 16.73 -10.66 36.09
CA THR A 286 17.07 -11.44 37.27
C THR A 286 17.72 -12.76 36.89
N GLY A 287 18.59 -13.30 37.76
CA GLY A 287 19.27 -14.56 37.50
C GLY A 287 20.36 -14.48 36.42
N SER A 288 20.94 -13.29 36.18
CA SER A 288 22.03 -13.06 35.22
C SER A 288 23.07 -12.11 35.83
N ASP A 289 24.24 -12.08 35.22
CA ASP A 289 25.27 -11.05 35.47
C ASP A 289 24.86 -9.68 34.92
N LYS A 290 24.00 -9.67 33.92
CA LYS A 290 23.43 -8.45 33.35
C LYS A 290 22.25 -7.99 34.21
N LYS A 291 22.28 -6.74 34.64
CA LYS A 291 21.21 -6.13 35.48
C LYS A 291 20.00 -5.70 34.63
N ALA A 292 20.20 -5.37 33.35
CA ALA A 292 19.18 -4.95 32.43
C ALA A 292 19.55 -5.27 30.99
N LEU A 293 18.54 -5.38 30.12
CA LEU A 293 18.69 -5.56 28.69
C LEU A 293 17.92 -4.45 27.94
N PRO A 294 18.50 -3.96 26.81
CA PRO A 294 17.75 -3.04 25.93
C PRO A 294 16.62 -3.78 25.24
N ALA A 295 15.43 -3.18 25.28
CA ALA A 295 14.24 -3.61 24.57
C ALA A 295 14.13 -2.83 23.24
N VAL A 296 13.99 -3.53 22.13
CA VAL A 296 13.96 -2.96 20.77
C VAL A 296 12.77 -3.42 19.98
N VAL A 297 12.45 -2.71 18.91
CA VAL A 297 11.58 -3.17 17.82
C VAL A 297 12.42 -3.51 16.61
N LYS A 298 12.02 -4.53 15.85
CA LYS A 298 12.76 -4.94 14.63
C LYS A 298 12.67 -3.88 13.53
N THR A 299 11.51 -3.23 13.42
CA THR A 299 11.22 -2.24 12.37
C THR A 299 10.58 -1.02 13.01
N GLY A 300 11.01 0.18 12.61
CA GLY A 300 10.40 1.44 13.02
C GLY A 300 8.95 1.55 12.59
N ILE A 301 8.24 2.49 13.16
CA ILE A 301 6.86 2.78 12.80
C ILE A 301 6.81 4.13 12.11
N LEU A 302 6.45 4.13 10.84
CA LEU A 302 5.98 5.30 10.10
C LEU A 302 4.45 5.20 10.03
N TYR A 303 3.76 6.31 10.28
CA TYR A 303 2.31 6.32 10.23
C TYR A 303 1.79 7.64 9.65
N PRO A 304 0.81 7.62 8.73
CA PRO A 304 0.24 8.84 8.17
C PRO A 304 -0.57 9.56 9.25
N ILE A 305 -0.25 10.82 9.53
CA ILE A 305 -0.92 11.68 10.52
C ILE A 305 -1.47 12.91 9.81
N ARG A 306 -2.63 13.39 10.26
CA ARG A 306 -3.23 14.61 9.72
C ARG A 306 -2.39 15.84 10.06
N LYS A 307 -2.08 16.64 9.05
CA LYS A 307 -1.25 17.86 9.18
C LYS A 307 -1.92 18.97 9.99
N ASP A 308 -3.24 18.93 10.14
CA ASP A 308 -4.03 19.90 10.93
C ASP A 308 -3.93 19.67 12.45
N GLY A 309 -3.21 18.63 12.90
CA GLY A 309 -3.03 18.28 14.30
C GLY A 309 -4.25 17.65 14.97
N SER A 310 -5.28 17.30 14.21
CA SER A 310 -6.49 16.67 14.76
C SER A 310 -6.29 15.23 15.22
N ASP A 311 -5.24 14.54 14.74
CA ASP A 311 -4.88 13.19 15.18
C ASP A 311 -4.10 13.24 16.51
N ARG A 312 -4.65 12.61 17.55
CA ARG A 312 -3.96 12.39 18.83
C ARG A 312 -3.28 11.03 18.83
N THR A 313 -1.96 11.01 18.93
CA THR A 313 -1.18 9.77 18.92
C THR A 313 -0.71 9.38 20.33
N ARG A 314 -0.70 8.10 20.63
CA ARG A 314 -0.19 7.53 21.88
C ARG A 314 0.48 6.18 21.63
N LEU A 315 1.67 6.00 22.18
CA LEU A 315 2.36 4.71 22.21
C LEU A 315 2.16 4.04 23.58
N ALA A 316 1.64 2.83 23.58
CA ALA A 316 1.51 2.00 24.78
C ALA A 316 2.45 0.81 24.69
N ARG A 317 3.23 0.58 25.75
CA ARG A 317 4.15 -0.55 25.90
C ARG A 317 3.57 -1.54 26.91
N SER A 318 3.46 -2.79 26.50
CA SER A 318 3.15 -3.91 27.39
C SER A 318 4.42 -4.75 27.53
N LEU A 319 5.11 -4.56 28.67
CA LEU A 319 6.38 -5.23 29.01
C LEU A 319 6.31 -5.71 30.46
N PRO A 320 6.88 -6.87 30.80
CA PRO A 320 7.11 -7.24 32.19
C PRO A 320 8.10 -6.26 32.83
N THR A 321 7.93 -5.99 34.12
CA THR A 321 8.85 -5.13 34.88
C THR A 321 10.23 -5.76 35.02
N ARG A 322 10.30 -7.11 35.06
CA ARG A 322 11.52 -7.91 35.19
C ARG A 322 11.45 -9.15 34.31
N LEU A 323 12.58 -9.54 33.77
CA LEU A 323 12.77 -10.77 32.98
C LEU A 323 13.67 -11.73 33.78
N ALA A 324 13.37 -13.02 33.77
CA ALA A 324 14.24 -14.05 34.32
C ALA A 324 15.15 -14.67 33.26
N ALA A 325 16.46 -14.76 33.53
CA ALA A 325 17.38 -15.49 32.64
C ALA A 325 17.08 -17.01 32.68
N PRO A 326 17.33 -17.75 31.57
CA PRO A 326 17.97 -17.31 30.35
C PRO A 326 17.05 -16.54 29.40
N ILE A 327 17.61 -15.56 28.69
CA ILE A 327 16.94 -14.79 27.65
C ILE A 327 17.82 -14.84 26.40
N GLU A 328 17.23 -15.03 25.24
CA GLU A 328 17.95 -15.02 23.97
C GLU A 328 17.78 -13.67 23.24
N ALA A 329 18.82 -13.26 22.50
CA ALA A 329 18.72 -12.11 21.61
C ALA A 329 17.65 -12.38 20.55
N GLY A 330 16.76 -11.39 20.31
CA GLY A 330 15.61 -11.54 19.41
C GLY A 330 14.38 -12.20 20.06
N GLN A 331 14.47 -12.67 21.29
CA GLN A 331 13.32 -13.20 22.02
C GLN A 331 12.27 -12.11 22.21
N ARG A 332 11.00 -12.42 21.91
CA ARG A 332 9.86 -11.56 22.20
C ARG A 332 9.68 -11.41 23.72
N ILE A 333 9.68 -10.16 24.17
CA ILE A 333 9.53 -9.81 25.61
C ILE A 333 8.31 -8.93 25.87
N GLY A 334 7.63 -8.46 24.83
CA GLY A 334 6.45 -7.61 24.99
C GLY A 334 5.85 -7.15 23.67
N GLN A 335 5.00 -6.14 23.77
CA GLN A 335 4.31 -5.51 22.64
C GLN A 335 4.31 -3.99 22.77
N LEU A 336 4.42 -3.31 21.62
CA LEU A 336 4.24 -1.88 21.45
C LEU A 336 3.03 -1.63 20.57
N THR A 337 2.06 -0.87 21.06
CA THR A 337 0.84 -0.54 20.31
C THR A 337 0.76 0.96 20.08
N LEU A 338 0.61 1.37 18.82
CA LEU A 338 0.28 2.73 18.42
C LEU A 338 -1.23 2.91 18.45
N TYR A 339 -1.67 3.97 19.14
CA TYR A 339 -3.06 4.44 19.12
C TYR A 339 -3.14 5.76 18.38
N VAL A 340 -4.18 5.93 17.59
CA VAL A 340 -4.58 7.19 16.98
C VAL A 340 -6.03 7.46 17.35
N ASN A 341 -6.30 8.59 17.98
CA ASN A 341 -7.64 8.95 18.50
C ASN A 341 -8.23 7.84 19.40
N ASP A 342 -7.39 7.28 20.28
CA ASP A 342 -7.69 6.19 21.22
C ASP A 342 -8.02 4.83 20.57
N VAL A 343 -7.94 4.72 19.25
CA VAL A 343 -8.10 3.44 18.51
C VAL A 343 -6.71 2.80 18.31
N PRO A 344 -6.51 1.51 18.65
CA PRO A 344 -5.27 0.80 18.36
C PRO A 344 -5.17 0.56 16.83
N VAL A 345 -4.11 1.09 16.21
CA VAL A 345 -3.95 1.05 14.75
C VAL A 345 -2.80 0.16 14.28
N LEU A 346 -1.80 -0.04 15.14
CA LEU A 346 -0.64 -0.86 14.79
C LEU A 346 -0.01 -1.45 16.05
N THR A 347 0.36 -2.74 15.99
CA THR A 347 1.10 -3.41 17.05
C THR A 347 2.41 -3.99 16.51
N ARG A 348 3.49 -3.87 17.28
CA ARG A 348 4.81 -4.46 17.00
C ARG A 348 5.30 -5.24 18.19
N GLU A 349 6.04 -6.30 17.94
CA GLU A 349 6.72 -7.04 18.99
C GLU A 349 7.88 -6.23 19.55
N ILE A 350 8.05 -6.29 20.87
CA ILE A 350 9.24 -5.81 21.54
C ILE A 350 10.13 -7.00 21.81
N LEU A 351 11.40 -6.88 21.41
CA LEU A 351 12.39 -7.94 21.46
C LEU A 351 13.54 -7.60 22.40
N ALA A 352 14.15 -8.59 23.02
CA ALA A 352 15.43 -8.45 23.72
C ALA A 352 16.54 -8.19 22.71
N ALA A 353 17.28 -7.10 22.82
CA ALA A 353 18.37 -6.79 21.88
C ALA A 353 19.60 -7.67 22.09
N GLN A 354 19.75 -8.27 23.27
CA GLN A 354 20.91 -9.08 23.68
C GLN A 354 20.46 -10.28 24.49
N SER A 355 21.27 -11.36 24.48
CA SER A 355 21.07 -12.49 25.37
C SER A 355 21.54 -12.18 26.81
N ALA A 356 20.87 -12.82 27.79
CA ALA A 356 21.28 -12.88 29.18
C ALA A 356 21.22 -14.34 29.67
N ALA A 357 22.38 -14.89 29.99
CA ALA A 357 22.51 -16.23 30.54
C ALA A 357 22.55 -16.19 32.07
N PRO A 358 22.18 -17.27 32.77
CA PRO A 358 22.47 -17.42 34.19
C PRO A 358 23.98 -17.33 34.43
N PRO A 359 24.44 -16.74 35.55
CA PRO A 359 25.86 -16.68 35.89
C PRO A 359 26.42 -18.07 36.02
N ASP A 360 27.63 -18.30 35.49
CA ASP A 360 28.37 -19.52 35.65
C ASP A 360 29.04 -19.63 37.03
N PHE A 361 29.62 -20.82 37.33
CA PHE A 361 30.34 -21.06 38.57
C PHE A 361 31.51 -20.09 38.78
N LEU A 362 32.19 -19.69 37.73
CA LEU A 362 33.33 -18.80 37.80
C LEU A 362 32.93 -17.37 38.20
N TRP A 363 31.73 -16.94 37.77
CA TRP A 363 31.18 -15.65 38.19
C TRP A 363 30.84 -15.60 39.69
N TYR A 364 30.22 -16.69 40.22
CA TYR A 364 29.95 -16.80 41.65
C TYR A 364 31.22 -16.83 42.48
N PHE A 365 32.24 -17.56 42.01
CA PHE A 365 33.56 -17.66 42.65
C PHE A 365 34.25 -16.27 42.71
N LYS A 366 34.31 -15.55 41.59
CA LYS A 366 34.85 -14.16 41.54
C LYS A 366 34.13 -13.22 42.48
N LYS A 367 32.79 -13.28 42.54
CA LYS A 367 31.99 -12.44 43.42
C LYS A 367 32.22 -12.74 44.88
N MET A 368 32.36 -13.99 45.24
CA MET A 368 32.76 -14.44 46.59
C MET A 368 34.14 -13.93 46.96
N ALA A 369 35.14 -14.14 46.09
CA ALA A 369 36.52 -13.66 46.32
C ALA A 369 36.55 -12.11 46.53
N ALA A 370 35.80 -11.36 45.72
CA ALA A 370 35.73 -9.90 45.85
C ALA A 370 34.99 -9.39 47.12
N SER A 371 34.25 -10.27 47.82
CA SER A 371 33.64 -9.90 49.14
C SER A 371 34.56 -10.18 50.33
N PHE A 372 35.73 -10.79 50.12
CA PHE A 372 36.73 -11.08 51.15
C PHE A 372 37.94 -10.12 51.14
N PHE A 373 37.98 -9.24 50.12
CA PHE A 373 38.93 -8.17 49.98
C PHE A 373 38.20 -6.76 49.88
#